data_54490172bb166f6a765435504737576a
#
_entry.id   54490172bb166f6a765435504737576a
#
_cell.length_a   1.000
_cell.length_b   1.000
_cell.length_c   1.000
_cell.angle_alpha   90.00
_cell.angle_beta   90.00
_cell.angle_gamma   90.00
#
_symmetry.space_group_name_H-M   'P 1'
#
loop_
_entity.id
_entity.type
_entity.pdbx_description
1 polymer ?
#
loop_
_entity_poly.entity_id
_entity_poly.type
_entity_poly.pdbx_seq_one_letter_code
_entity_poly.pdbx_strand_id
1 'polypeptide(L)'
;GGAVFSGHDSAGTRLLFVANRDRIFRAPVIGEAWSLQGEIRSHPKYGDQVHVARASLVEPAGRLIIDFLLKHPAFNGLGIGKARATRLWTEFGSDLHVVLGTGDVGKLSGVLPEDSAQKLVEAWRSVTAEASVVSFLDQHGFDLRLANKVRRVWPENTLAKLIDNPY
;
A
#
# COMPACT_ATOMS: atom_id res chain seq x y z
N GLY A 1 -16.86 -16.22 -2.74
CA GLY A 1 -16.95 -15.02 -1.94
C GLY A 1 -16.04 -13.91 -2.45
N GLY A 2 -16.30 -12.70 -1.99
CA GLY A 2 -15.56 -11.48 -2.34
C GLY A 2 -15.24 -10.67 -1.08
N ALA A 3 -14.73 -9.47 -1.28
CA ALA A 3 -14.48 -8.49 -0.23
C ALA A 3 -15.46 -7.31 -0.36
N VAL A 4 -15.98 -6.86 0.78
CA VAL A 4 -16.73 -5.61 0.89
C VAL A 4 -15.95 -4.70 1.83
N PHE A 5 -15.63 -3.51 1.39
CA PHE A 5 -14.83 -2.57 2.17
C PHE A 5 -15.23 -1.12 1.85
N SER A 6 -14.91 -0.20 2.72
CA SER A 6 -15.14 1.22 2.51
C SER A 6 -13.81 1.96 2.40
N GLY A 7 -13.81 3.03 1.62
CA GLY A 7 -12.67 3.91 1.45
C GLY A 7 -13.12 5.32 1.13
N HIS A 8 -12.16 6.22 0.95
CA HIS A 8 -12.41 7.59 0.52
C HIS A 8 -11.73 7.81 -0.82
N ASP A 9 -12.43 8.48 -1.74
CA ASP A 9 -11.85 8.92 -3.00
C ASP A 9 -10.90 10.12 -2.81
N SER A 10 -10.33 10.62 -3.90
CA SER A 10 -9.44 11.78 -3.90
C SER A 10 -10.14 13.08 -3.46
N ALA A 11 -11.46 13.13 -3.50
CA ALA A 11 -12.27 14.26 -3.02
C ALA A 11 -12.67 14.12 -1.54
N GLY A 12 -12.33 12.99 -0.89
CA GLY A 12 -12.71 12.68 0.49
C GLY A 12 -14.10 12.08 0.64
N THR A 13 -14.77 11.72 -0.45
CA THR A 13 -16.10 11.10 -0.43
C THR A 13 -15.95 9.63 -0.02
N ARG A 14 -16.73 9.25 1.00
CA ARG A 14 -16.77 7.85 1.43
C ARG A 14 -17.57 7.01 0.45
N LEU A 15 -16.97 5.93 -0.04
CA LEU A 15 -17.56 4.99 -0.97
C LEU A 15 -17.52 3.58 -0.39
N LEU A 16 -18.51 2.77 -0.76
CA LEU A 16 -18.56 1.34 -0.46
C LEU A 16 -18.18 0.56 -1.72
N PHE A 17 -17.23 -0.35 -1.59
CA PHE A 17 -16.71 -1.15 -2.67
C PHE A 17 -17.06 -2.61 -2.48
N VAL A 18 -17.44 -3.26 -3.58
CA VAL A 18 -17.71 -4.70 -3.66
C VAL A 18 -16.78 -5.30 -4.71
N ALA A 19 -15.88 -6.16 -4.29
CA ALA A 19 -14.92 -6.82 -5.17
C ALA A 19 -15.02 -8.34 -5.08
N ASN A 20 -15.08 -9.03 -6.20
CA ASN A 20 -14.95 -10.47 -6.26
C ASN A 20 -13.49 -10.90 -6.06
N ARG A 21 -13.28 -12.16 -5.64
CA ARG A 21 -11.92 -12.70 -5.37
C ARG A 21 -11.00 -12.74 -6.59
N ASP A 22 -11.55 -12.75 -7.77
CA ASP A 22 -10.81 -12.71 -9.04
C ASP A 22 -10.42 -11.29 -9.46
N ARG A 23 -10.96 -10.27 -8.77
CA ARG A 23 -10.72 -8.85 -9.07
C ARG A 23 -9.81 -8.16 -8.06
N ILE A 24 -9.56 -8.80 -6.93
CA ILE A 24 -8.70 -8.26 -5.88
C ILE A 24 -7.91 -9.41 -5.24
N PHE A 25 -6.60 -9.25 -5.10
CA PHE A 25 -5.75 -10.32 -4.58
C PHE A 25 -5.89 -10.54 -3.06
N ARG A 26 -6.28 -9.52 -2.31
CA ARG A 26 -6.65 -9.55 -0.90
C ARG A 26 -7.52 -8.35 -0.52
N ALA A 27 -8.12 -8.41 0.66
CA ALA A 27 -8.82 -7.25 1.21
C ALA A 27 -7.84 -6.09 1.49
N PRO A 28 -8.21 -4.83 1.19
CA PRO A 28 -7.44 -3.66 1.56
C PRO A 28 -7.21 -3.56 3.07
N VAL A 29 -6.03 -3.05 3.43
CA VAL A 29 -5.68 -2.73 4.81
C VAL A 29 -5.83 -1.22 5.01
N ILE A 30 -6.19 -0.82 6.22
CA ILE A 30 -6.37 0.60 6.54
C ILE A 30 -5.07 1.38 6.29
N GLY A 31 -5.18 2.54 5.68
CA GLY A 31 -4.04 3.39 5.31
C GLY A 31 -3.49 3.15 3.92
N GLU A 32 -3.82 2.03 3.27
CA GLU A 32 -3.39 1.74 1.90
C GLU A 32 -4.10 2.61 0.87
N ALA A 33 -3.39 2.89 -0.22
CA ALA A 33 -3.95 3.50 -1.42
C ALA A 33 -4.16 2.42 -2.49
N TRP A 34 -5.33 2.43 -3.10
CA TRP A 34 -5.71 1.51 -4.17
C TRP A 34 -6.26 2.28 -5.36
N SER A 35 -5.87 1.90 -6.55
CA SER A 35 -6.53 2.30 -7.79
C SER A 35 -7.64 1.31 -8.09
N LEU A 36 -8.87 1.79 -8.08
CA LEU A 36 -10.05 0.96 -8.29
C LEU A 36 -10.83 1.46 -9.50
N GLN A 37 -11.19 0.56 -10.40
CA GLN A 37 -12.08 0.83 -11.52
C GLN A 37 -13.31 -0.07 -11.40
N GLY A 38 -14.49 0.50 -11.65
CA GLY A 38 -15.72 -0.26 -11.54
C GLY A 38 -16.95 0.57 -11.87
N GLU A 39 -18.12 -0.04 -11.69
CA GLU A 39 -19.42 0.57 -11.96
C GLU A 39 -20.15 0.85 -10.65
N ILE A 40 -20.81 2.00 -10.57
CA ILE A 40 -21.71 2.31 -9.46
C ILE A 40 -23.03 1.58 -9.70
N ARG A 41 -23.45 0.81 -8.68
CA ARG A 41 -24.76 0.14 -8.66
C ARG A 41 -25.47 0.48 -7.36
N SER A 42 -26.73 0.85 -7.46
CA SER A 42 -27.55 1.14 -6.28
C SER A 42 -28.09 -0.15 -5.68
N HIS A 43 -27.89 -0.30 -4.36
CA HIS A 43 -28.40 -1.43 -3.59
C HIS A 43 -29.52 -0.96 -2.66
N PRO A 44 -30.70 -1.63 -2.64
CA PRO A 44 -31.87 -1.15 -1.88
C PRO A 44 -31.62 -0.92 -0.39
N LYS A 45 -30.71 -1.71 0.21
CA LYS A 45 -30.40 -1.66 1.65
C LYS A 45 -29.14 -0.85 1.98
N TYR A 46 -28.15 -0.84 1.08
CA TYR A 46 -26.80 -0.31 1.38
C TYR A 46 -26.45 0.94 0.58
N GLY A 47 -27.37 1.45 -0.25
CA GLY A 47 -27.13 2.60 -1.10
C GLY A 47 -26.19 2.30 -2.27
N ASP A 48 -25.54 3.33 -2.78
CA ASP A 48 -24.66 3.19 -3.93
C ASP A 48 -23.35 2.47 -3.57
N GLN A 49 -23.01 1.49 -4.38
CA GLN A 49 -21.84 0.64 -4.23
C GLN A 49 -21.03 0.64 -5.53
N VAL A 50 -19.71 0.69 -5.42
CA VAL A 50 -18.81 0.50 -6.56
C VAL A 50 -18.51 -0.98 -6.71
N HIS A 51 -19.00 -1.59 -7.79
CA HIS A 51 -18.65 -2.96 -8.16
C HIS A 51 -17.32 -2.96 -8.90
N VAL A 52 -16.27 -3.44 -8.23
CA VAL A 52 -14.89 -3.36 -8.72
C VAL A 52 -14.67 -4.34 -9.87
N ALA A 53 -14.26 -3.80 -11.01
CA ALA A 53 -13.83 -4.56 -12.18
C ALA A 53 -12.32 -4.79 -12.18
N ARG A 54 -11.54 -3.81 -11.73
CA ARG A 54 -10.10 -3.86 -11.61
C ARG A 54 -9.62 -3.18 -10.34
N ALA A 55 -8.64 -3.76 -9.66
CA ALA A 55 -8.05 -3.23 -8.46
C ALA A 55 -6.52 -3.38 -8.52
N SER A 56 -5.79 -2.31 -8.20
CA SER A 56 -4.33 -2.32 -8.10
C SER A 56 -3.90 -1.63 -6.81
N LEU A 57 -3.02 -2.27 -6.05
CA LEU A 57 -2.39 -1.65 -4.89
C LEU A 57 -1.39 -0.61 -5.37
N VAL A 58 -1.48 0.60 -4.84
CA VAL A 58 -0.63 1.73 -5.22
C VAL A 58 0.35 2.02 -4.12
N GLU A 59 1.63 2.18 -4.46
CA GLU A 59 2.63 2.66 -3.52
C GLU A 59 2.28 4.09 -3.10
N PRO A 60 2.18 4.37 -1.78
CA PRO A 60 1.81 5.70 -1.30
C PRO A 60 2.86 6.73 -1.69
N ALA A 61 2.42 7.85 -2.26
CA ALA A 61 3.25 8.96 -2.67
C ALA A 61 2.63 10.29 -2.22
N GLY A 62 3.43 11.34 -2.19
CA GLY A 62 2.96 12.65 -1.76
C GLY A 62 2.39 12.61 -0.33
N ARG A 63 1.35 13.37 -0.08
CA ARG A 63 0.73 13.46 1.25
C ARG A 63 0.06 12.17 1.73
N LEU A 64 -0.24 11.23 0.84
CA LEU A 64 -0.77 9.92 1.22
C LEU A 64 0.20 9.13 2.11
N ILE A 65 1.50 9.43 2.03
CA ILE A 65 2.51 8.82 2.92
C ILE A 65 2.21 9.10 4.39
N ILE A 66 1.74 10.30 4.73
CA ILE A 66 1.40 10.65 6.12
C ILE A 66 0.31 9.72 6.65
N ASP A 67 -0.79 9.60 5.92
CA ASP A 67 -1.90 8.72 6.29
C ASP A 67 -1.48 7.25 6.33
N PHE A 68 -0.64 6.84 5.41
CA PHE A 68 -0.08 5.49 5.37
C PHE A 68 0.75 5.19 6.63
N LEU A 69 1.68 6.07 6.99
CA LEU A 69 2.50 5.91 8.20
C LEU A 69 1.68 5.92 9.50
N LEU A 70 0.58 6.68 9.53
CA LEU A 70 -0.26 6.81 10.72
C LEU A 70 -1.27 5.68 10.89
N LYS A 71 -1.76 5.11 9.81
CA LYS A 71 -2.92 4.20 9.82
C LYS A 71 -2.57 2.76 9.52
N HIS A 72 -1.52 2.51 8.74
CA HIS A 72 -1.17 1.15 8.35
C HIS A 72 -0.57 0.37 9.53
N PRO A 73 -1.06 -0.86 9.80
CA PRO A 73 -0.63 -1.66 10.95
C PRO A 73 0.88 -1.94 11.04
N ALA A 74 1.57 -2.01 9.90
CA ALA A 74 3.02 -2.27 9.85
C ALA A 74 3.85 -1.20 10.59
N PHE A 75 3.31 0.00 10.78
CA PHE A 75 3.99 1.11 11.46
C PHE A 75 3.56 1.29 12.91
N ASN A 76 2.67 0.44 13.40
CA ASN A 76 2.25 0.48 14.80
C ASN A 76 3.42 0.19 15.73
N GLY A 77 3.53 0.96 16.82
CA GLY A 77 4.57 0.76 17.81
C GLY A 77 5.97 1.32 17.44
N LEU A 78 6.13 1.91 16.24
CA LEU A 78 7.39 2.53 15.82
C LEU A 78 7.59 3.94 16.41
N GLY A 79 6.64 4.42 17.20
CA GLY A 79 6.69 5.75 17.77
C GLY A 79 6.46 6.88 16.76
N ILE A 80 5.84 6.59 15.62
CA ILE A 80 5.53 7.57 14.58
C ILE A 80 4.09 8.05 14.77
N GLY A 81 3.91 9.04 15.60
CA GLY A 81 2.63 9.73 15.75
C GLY A 81 2.48 10.89 14.74
N LYS A 82 1.32 11.54 14.78
CA LYS A 82 0.97 12.64 13.86
C LYS A 82 2.05 13.74 13.79
N ALA A 83 2.61 14.14 14.93
CA ALA A 83 3.64 15.17 14.98
C ALA A 83 4.91 14.77 14.21
N ARG A 84 5.39 13.52 14.41
CA ARG A 84 6.57 13.00 13.70
C ARG A 84 6.32 12.77 12.23
N ALA A 85 5.17 12.22 11.85
CA ALA A 85 4.79 12.05 10.45
C ALA A 85 4.69 13.41 9.73
N THR A 86 4.12 14.43 10.37
CA THR A 86 4.07 15.79 9.83
C THR A 86 5.47 16.40 9.72
N ARG A 87 6.36 16.19 10.69
CA ARG A 87 7.76 16.67 10.62
C ARG A 87 8.52 15.99 9.47
N LEU A 88 8.36 14.69 9.28
CA LEU A 88 8.95 13.98 8.13
C LEU A 88 8.49 14.60 6.81
N TRP A 89 7.21 14.89 6.70
CA TRP A 89 6.69 15.56 5.51
C TRP A 89 7.21 16.98 5.33
N THR A 90 7.31 17.75 6.41
CA THR A 90 7.84 19.13 6.37
C THR A 90 9.30 19.15 5.96
N GLU A 91 10.10 18.18 6.42
CA GLU A 91 11.53 18.09 6.13
C GLU A 91 11.81 17.60 4.70
N PHE A 92 11.12 16.54 4.27
CA PHE A 92 11.44 15.85 3.02
C PHE A 92 10.44 16.13 1.89
N GLY A 93 9.23 16.56 2.20
CA GLY A 93 8.18 16.82 1.21
C GLY A 93 7.96 15.64 0.26
N SER A 94 7.95 15.93 -1.04
CA SER A 94 7.79 14.90 -2.09
C SER A 94 8.93 13.87 -2.13
N ASP A 95 10.09 14.17 -1.57
CA ASP A 95 11.24 13.26 -1.58
C ASP A 95 11.18 12.21 -0.46
N LEU A 96 10.19 12.30 0.44
CA LEU A 96 10.05 11.37 1.57
C LEU A 96 9.99 9.91 1.10
N HIS A 97 9.27 9.61 0.02
CA HIS A 97 9.19 8.26 -0.52
C HIS A 97 10.55 7.74 -1.02
N VAL A 98 11.39 8.63 -1.57
CA VAL A 98 12.75 8.28 -2.00
C VAL A 98 13.64 7.99 -0.80
N VAL A 99 13.59 8.85 0.23
CA VAL A 99 14.38 8.67 1.46
C VAL A 99 14.02 7.36 2.16
N LEU A 100 12.73 7.03 2.24
CA LEU A 100 12.25 5.76 2.79
C LEU A 100 12.64 4.56 1.92
N GLY A 101 12.50 4.68 0.61
CA GLY A 101 12.83 3.62 -0.35
C GLY A 101 14.33 3.32 -0.42
N THR A 102 15.18 4.33 -0.38
CA THR A 102 16.65 4.16 -0.34
C THR A 102 17.15 3.70 1.03
N GLY A 103 16.34 3.90 2.09
CA GLY A 103 16.69 3.50 3.43
C GLY A 103 17.77 4.38 4.07
N ASP A 104 17.74 5.68 3.78
CA ASP A 104 18.68 6.65 4.33
C ASP A 104 18.36 6.96 5.80
N VAL A 105 18.76 6.05 6.68
CA VAL A 105 18.58 6.18 8.14
C VAL A 105 19.24 7.46 8.65
N GLY A 106 20.37 7.86 8.09
CA GLY A 106 21.07 9.08 8.50
C GLY A 106 20.23 10.33 8.32
N LYS A 107 19.54 10.49 7.19
CA LYS A 107 18.59 11.60 6.97
C LYS A 107 17.38 11.51 7.91
N LEU A 108 16.81 10.34 8.06
CA LEU A 108 15.64 10.13 8.93
C LEU A 108 15.96 10.39 10.41
N SER A 109 17.19 10.14 10.84
CA SER A 109 17.64 10.38 12.24
C SER A 109 17.68 11.85 12.62
N GLY A 110 17.65 12.78 11.67
CA GLY A 110 17.43 14.19 11.92
C GLY A 110 16.02 14.54 12.44
N VAL A 111 15.05 13.65 12.22
CA VAL A 111 13.64 13.84 12.59
C VAL A 111 13.17 12.82 13.63
N LEU A 112 13.68 11.58 13.54
CA LEU A 112 13.31 10.44 14.38
C LEU A 112 14.51 9.96 15.20
N PRO A 113 14.29 9.30 16.35
CA PRO A 113 15.33 8.50 16.98
C PRO A 113 15.85 7.43 16.00
N GLU A 114 17.14 7.15 16.04
CA GLU A 114 17.81 6.23 15.09
C GLU A 114 17.14 4.85 15.04
N ASP A 115 16.80 4.27 16.20
CA ASP A 115 16.09 3.01 16.30
C ASP A 115 14.71 3.06 15.61
N SER A 116 13.98 4.15 15.77
CA SER A 116 12.69 4.36 15.08
C SER A 116 12.88 4.54 13.57
N ALA A 117 13.93 5.23 13.14
CA ALA A 117 14.25 5.42 11.73
C ALA A 117 14.59 4.09 11.06
N GLN A 118 15.39 3.25 11.70
CA GLN A 118 15.76 1.93 11.19
C GLN A 118 14.55 1.01 11.07
N LYS A 119 13.72 0.93 12.11
CA LYS A 119 12.48 0.14 12.08
C LYS A 119 11.50 0.64 11.03
N LEU A 120 11.42 1.96 10.84
CA LEU A 120 10.59 2.56 9.79
C LEU A 120 11.02 2.12 8.40
N VAL A 121 12.31 2.14 8.11
CA VAL A 121 12.86 1.70 6.82
C VAL A 121 12.56 0.22 6.58
N GLU A 122 12.74 -0.63 7.58
CA GLU A 122 12.45 -2.07 7.48
C GLU A 122 10.95 -2.31 7.20
N ALA A 123 10.07 -1.65 7.95
CA ALA A 123 8.62 -1.76 7.75
C ALA A 123 8.20 -1.22 6.37
N TRP A 124 8.74 -0.09 5.94
CA TRP A 124 8.47 0.49 4.62
C TRP A 124 8.85 -0.48 3.50
N ARG A 125 10.06 -1.04 3.54
CA ARG A 125 10.52 -2.03 2.56
C ARG A 125 9.62 -3.27 2.50
N SER A 126 9.22 -3.78 3.66
CA SER A 126 8.33 -4.95 3.73
C SER A 126 6.97 -4.71 3.08
N VAL A 127 6.37 -3.53 3.31
CA VAL A 127 5.04 -3.19 2.79
C VAL A 127 5.08 -2.83 1.30
N THR A 128 6.08 -2.06 0.88
CA THR A 128 6.21 -1.64 -0.52
C THR A 128 6.66 -2.77 -1.44
N ALA A 129 7.41 -3.75 -0.93
CA ALA A 129 7.75 -4.96 -1.69
C ALA A 129 6.51 -5.72 -2.20
N GLU A 130 5.43 -5.77 -1.42
CA GLU A 130 4.19 -6.38 -1.85
C GLU A 130 3.55 -5.61 -3.03
N ALA A 131 3.49 -4.29 -2.93
CA ALA A 131 2.94 -3.45 -4.00
C ALA A 131 3.71 -3.61 -5.31
N SER A 132 5.04 -3.70 -5.23
CA SER A 132 5.92 -3.90 -6.39
C SER A 132 5.68 -5.25 -7.07
N VAL A 133 5.53 -6.34 -6.28
CA VAL A 133 5.23 -7.68 -6.81
C VAL A 133 3.86 -7.70 -7.50
N VAL A 134 2.85 -7.13 -6.87
CA VAL A 134 1.50 -7.06 -7.42
C VAL A 134 1.48 -6.25 -8.73
N SER A 135 2.16 -5.10 -8.75
CA SER A 135 2.28 -4.27 -9.93
C SER A 135 2.97 -5.01 -11.09
N PHE A 136 4.05 -5.74 -10.79
CA PHE A 136 4.74 -6.56 -11.78
C PHE A 136 3.82 -7.62 -12.38
N LEU A 137 3.09 -8.37 -11.55
CA LEU A 137 2.16 -9.41 -12.01
C LEU A 137 1.03 -8.84 -12.88
N ASP A 138 0.47 -7.69 -12.46
CA ASP A 138 -0.60 -7.00 -13.21
C ASP A 138 -0.11 -6.53 -14.59
N GLN A 139 1.08 -5.92 -14.65
CA GLN A 139 1.68 -5.42 -15.90
C GLN A 139 1.95 -6.54 -16.91
N HIS A 140 2.29 -7.73 -16.44
CA HIS A 140 2.59 -8.87 -17.29
C HIS A 140 1.39 -9.80 -17.51
N GLY A 141 0.19 -9.42 -17.07
CA GLY A 141 -1.03 -10.18 -17.26
C GLY A 141 -1.12 -11.47 -16.46
N PHE A 142 -0.31 -11.62 -15.41
CA PHE A 142 -0.38 -12.77 -14.52
C PHE A 142 -1.56 -12.66 -13.55
N ASP A 143 -2.06 -13.82 -13.10
CA ASP A 143 -3.09 -13.86 -12.06
C ASP A 143 -2.55 -13.30 -10.75
N LEU A 144 -3.19 -12.24 -10.25
CA LEU A 144 -2.79 -11.57 -9.00
C LEU A 144 -2.82 -12.51 -7.78
N ARG A 145 -3.56 -13.62 -7.84
CA ARG A 145 -3.53 -14.65 -6.79
C ARG A 145 -2.18 -15.32 -6.64
N LEU A 146 -1.34 -15.24 -7.68
CA LEU A 146 0.04 -15.72 -7.62
C LEU A 146 0.91 -14.91 -6.66
N ALA A 147 0.59 -13.64 -6.39
CA ALA A 147 1.37 -12.79 -5.50
C ALA A 147 1.62 -13.45 -4.13
N ASN A 148 0.58 -14.04 -3.54
CA ASN A 148 0.70 -14.73 -2.26
C ASN A 148 1.53 -16.02 -2.35
N LYS A 149 1.43 -16.77 -3.46
CA LYS A 149 2.22 -17.98 -3.68
C LYS A 149 3.70 -17.65 -3.89
N VAL A 150 3.97 -16.65 -4.72
CA VAL A 150 5.34 -16.23 -5.06
C VAL A 150 6.07 -15.69 -3.82
N ARG A 151 5.41 -14.86 -3.00
CA ARG A 151 5.97 -14.38 -1.74
C ARG A 151 6.26 -15.50 -0.73
N ARG A 152 5.46 -16.57 -0.73
CA ARG A 152 5.69 -17.72 0.15
C ARG A 152 6.92 -18.53 -0.27
N VAL A 153 7.17 -18.60 -1.58
CA VAL A 153 8.34 -19.35 -2.12
C VAL A 153 9.63 -18.52 -2.00
N TRP A 154 9.54 -17.21 -2.26
CA TRP A 154 10.68 -16.28 -2.21
C TRP A 154 10.36 -15.08 -1.32
N PRO A 155 10.42 -15.23 0.01
CA PRO A 155 10.07 -14.14 0.93
C PRO A 155 11.00 -12.93 0.81
N GLU A 156 12.27 -13.17 0.43
CA GLU A 156 13.24 -12.12 0.16
C GLU A 156 13.54 -12.05 -1.35
N ASN A 157 13.66 -10.84 -1.88
CA ASN A 157 13.96 -10.58 -3.29
C ASN A 157 12.97 -11.17 -4.31
N THR A 158 11.68 -11.31 -3.93
CA THR A 158 10.62 -11.86 -4.78
C THR A 158 10.58 -11.20 -6.16
N LEU A 159 10.66 -9.86 -6.22
CA LEU A 159 10.59 -9.12 -7.48
C LEU A 159 11.80 -9.40 -8.37
N ALA A 160 13.01 -9.42 -7.82
CA ALA A 160 14.22 -9.74 -8.57
C ALA A 160 14.15 -11.15 -9.16
N LYS A 161 13.67 -12.13 -8.39
CA LYS A 161 13.49 -13.50 -8.87
C LYS A 161 12.45 -13.64 -9.97
N LEU A 162 11.35 -12.86 -9.91
CA LEU A 162 10.35 -12.82 -10.97
C LEU A 162 10.87 -12.18 -12.25
N ILE A 163 11.73 -11.16 -12.14
CA ILE A 163 12.36 -10.52 -13.31
C ILE A 163 13.36 -11.48 -13.96
N ASP A 164 14.18 -12.19 -13.17
CA ASP A 164 15.20 -13.10 -13.67
C ASP A 164 14.61 -14.38 -14.27
N ASN A 165 13.51 -14.87 -13.74
CA ASN A 165 12.86 -16.11 -14.19
C ASN A 165 11.33 -16.02 -14.02
N PRO A 166 10.61 -15.48 -15.01
CA PRO A 166 9.17 -15.27 -14.95
C PRO A 166 8.35 -16.56 -15.18
N TYR A 167 9.00 -17.73 -15.46
CA TYR A 167 8.34 -19.01 -15.76
C TYR A 167 8.48 -20.03 -14.63
#